data_c49ed9d185b4cfc6f8b6cf6da4cde5a2
#
_entry.id   c49ed9d185b4cfc6f8b6cf6da4cde5a2
#
_cell.length_a   1.000
_cell.length_b   1.000
_cell.length_c   1.000
_cell.angle_alpha   90.00
_cell.angle_beta   90.00
_cell.angle_gamma   90.00
#
_symmetry.space_group_name_H-M   'P 1'
#
loop_
_entity.id
_entity.type
_entity.pdbx_description
1 polymer ?
#
loop_
_entity_poly.entity_id
_entity_poly.type
_entity_poly.pdbx_seq_one_letter_code
_entity_poly.pdbx_strand_id
1 'polypeptide(L)'
;MRIAGLLAAAALVAACSHSVPGEPESTAESSAPPTPPTGRTTTTPAPSAAPAPGSSAPAAGASIDEVVRFVEAAAPADAGTYGVAFRDGVTTRLDGGLAFTAPSGEPHGATQCLTTADGLTCLAELTSPPPPPGGEGVWKPGWIDFPGTEVRIGALRGDPGPFVNGSGAELPAGQSLAFADDRCRSDPAGLFCVNYAHRSAVLISAAGVVPFGCLQPAPPAAGIGAALRC
;
A
#
# COMPACT_ATOMS: atom_id res chain seq x y z
N MET A 1 -25.63 -52.27 -14.67
CA MET A 1 -25.50 -51.92 -16.10
C MET A 1 -24.32 -50.94 -16.19
N ARG A 2 -23.04 -51.35 -16.49
CA ARG A 2 -22.41 -51.44 -17.81
C ARG A 2 -22.64 -50.15 -18.60
N ILE A 3 -21.60 -49.32 -18.92
CA ILE A 3 -20.50 -49.42 -19.91
C ILE A 3 -19.57 -48.23 -19.60
N ALA A 4 -18.31 -48.30 -19.30
CA ALA A 4 -17.08 -48.43 -20.08
C ALA A 4 -16.97 -47.48 -21.31
N GLY A 5 -15.92 -46.64 -21.30
CA GLY A 5 -15.48 -45.83 -22.45
C GLY A 5 -14.19 -45.13 -22.13
N LEU A 6 -13.06 -45.80 -22.33
CA LEU A 6 -11.71 -45.20 -22.48
C LEU A 6 -11.63 -44.47 -23.82
N LEU A 7 -10.96 -43.34 -23.87
CA LEU A 7 -10.17 -42.92 -25.05
C LEU A 7 -9.04 -41.99 -24.60
N ALA A 8 -7.83 -42.49 -24.73
CA ALA A 8 -6.55 -41.78 -24.64
C ALA A 8 -6.27 -41.04 -25.95
N ALA A 9 -5.81 -39.82 -25.89
CA ALA A 9 -5.17 -39.17 -27.03
C ALA A 9 -3.89 -38.48 -26.55
N ALA A 10 -2.76 -39.06 -26.89
CA ALA A 10 -1.45 -38.47 -26.76
C ALA A 10 -1.20 -37.56 -27.98
N ALA A 11 -0.77 -36.32 -27.73
CA ALA A 11 -0.22 -35.45 -28.75
C ALA A 11 1.20 -35.04 -28.35
N LEU A 12 2.15 -35.56 -29.11
CA LEU A 12 3.55 -35.14 -29.16
C LEU A 12 3.63 -33.79 -29.89
N VAL A 13 4.33 -32.81 -29.33
CA VAL A 13 4.76 -31.63 -30.06
C VAL A 13 6.28 -31.50 -29.94
N ALA A 14 6.90 -31.47 -31.11
CA ALA A 14 8.31 -31.44 -31.36
C ALA A 14 9.00 -30.13 -30.98
N ALA A 15 10.22 -30.25 -30.49
CA ALA A 15 11.16 -29.16 -30.28
C ALA A 15 11.70 -28.67 -31.65
N CYS A 16 11.71 -27.34 -31.85
CA CYS A 16 12.52 -26.70 -32.89
C CYS A 16 13.61 -25.85 -32.23
N SER A 17 14.82 -26.43 -32.25
CA SER A 17 16.06 -25.70 -31.99
C SER A 17 16.47 -24.95 -33.25
N HIS A 18 16.69 -23.64 -33.18
CA HIS A 18 17.39 -22.88 -34.20
C HIS A 18 18.74 -22.41 -33.68
N SER A 19 19.78 -23.04 -34.20
CA SER A 19 21.17 -22.62 -34.12
C SER A 19 21.43 -21.61 -35.25
N VAL A 20 22.03 -20.49 -34.96
CA VAL A 20 22.61 -19.57 -35.96
C VAL A 20 24.14 -19.56 -35.76
N PRO A 21 24.91 -19.96 -36.75
CA PRO A 21 26.35 -19.69 -36.78
C PRO A 21 26.65 -18.51 -37.70
N GLY A 22 27.65 -17.73 -37.38
CA GLY A 22 28.20 -16.77 -38.34
C GLY A 22 28.93 -15.58 -37.73
N GLU A 23 30.17 -15.82 -37.38
CA GLU A 23 31.22 -14.79 -37.31
C GLU A 23 31.87 -14.67 -38.68
N PRO A 24 32.25 -13.46 -39.14
CA PRO A 24 33.56 -13.33 -39.76
C PRO A 24 34.38 -12.21 -39.14
N GLU A 25 35.64 -12.56 -38.87
CA GLU A 25 36.73 -11.62 -38.66
C GLU A 25 36.87 -10.64 -39.84
N SER A 26 37.23 -9.40 -39.53
CA SER A 26 37.92 -8.52 -40.47
C SER A 26 38.80 -7.48 -39.76
N THR A 27 40.08 -7.76 -39.92
CA THR A 27 41.23 -6.89 -40.16
C THR A 27 41.26 -5.48 -39.59
N ALA A 28 42.34 -5.28 -38.83
CA ALA A 28 42.91 -4.01 -38.38
C ALA A 28 43.23 -3.05 -39.52
N GLU A 29 42.86 -1.77 -39.34
CA GLU A 29 43.55 -0.68 -40.02
C GLU A 29 43.74 0.51 -39.03
N SER A 30 45.00 0.83 -38.93
CA SER A 30 45.60 1.88 -38.08
C SER A 30 45.29 3.25 -38.68
N SER A 31 44.70 4.16 -37.93
CA SER A 31 44.78 5.60 -38.21
C SER A 31 44.63 6.45 -36.94
N ALA A 32 45.47 7.43 -36.86
CA ALA A 32 45.83 8.31 -35.77
C ALA A 32 44.68 9.06 -35.05
N PRO A 33 44.94 9.61 -33.84
CA PRO A 33 43.92 10.11 -32.92
C PRO A 33 43.44 11.52 -33.28
N PRO A 34 42.13 11.80 -33.17
CA PRO A 34 41.64 13.16 -33.04
C PRO A 34 41.58 13.60 -31.59
N THR A 35 42.02 14.80 -31.36
CA THR A 35 41.99 15.64 -30.15
C THR A 35 40.65 15.56 -29.42
N PRO A 36 40.63 15.53 -28.06
CA PRO A 36 39.38 15.49 -27.28
C PRO A 36 38.68 16.86 -27.29
N PRO A 37 37.35 16.92 -27.50
CA PRO A 37 36.59 18.10 -27.18
C PRO A 37 36.46 18.22 -25.66
N THR A 38 37.01 19.31 -25.16
CA THR A 38 36.82 19.84 -23.82
C THR A 38 35.34 20.15 -23.59
N GLY A 39 34.78 19.71 -22.47
CA GLY A 39 33.47 20.18 -22.00
C GLY A 39 32.42 19.11 -21.78
N ARG A 40 32.69 18.12 -20.93
CA ARG A 40 31.61 17.38 -20.29
C ARG A 40 31.34 18.03 -18.93
N THR A 41 30.38 18.92 -18.89
CA THR A 41 29.76 19.35 -17.64
C THR A 41 29.11 18.11 -17.02
N THR A 42 29.77 17.50 -16.08
CA THR A 42 29.16 16.55 -15.15
C THR A 42 28.17 17.34 -14.30
N THR A 43 26.89 17.28 -14.68
CA THR A 43 25.82 17.69 -13.78
C THR A 43 25.83 16.67 -12.63
N THR A 44 26.46 17.03 -11.54
CA THR A 44 26.34 16.35 -10.26
C THR A 44 24.86 16.36 -9.91
N PRO A 45 24.21 15.20 -9.65
CA PRO A 45 22.87 15.20 -9.11
C PRO A 45 22.90 16.02 -7.83
N ALA A 46 22.03 17.02 -7.73
CA ALA A 46 21.83 17.76 -6.50
C ALA A 46 21.56 16.74 -5.38
N PRO A 47 22.22 16.87 -4.21
CA PRO A 47 21.92 16.00 -3.09
C PRO A 47 20.42 16.12 -2.81
N SER A 48 19.71 14.99 -2.81
CA SER A 48 18.34 14.93 -2.37
C SER A 48 18.28 15.60 -1.00
N ALA A 49 17.56 16.70 -0.90
CA ALA A 49 17.45 17.44 0.35
C ALA A 49 16.98 16.45 1.42
N ALA A 50 17.79 16.30 2.47
CA ALA A 50 17.36 15.55 3.65
C ALA A 50 16.02 16.15 4.10
N PRO A 51 15.02 15.33 4.51
CA PRO A 51 13.77 15.85 5.01
C PRO A 51 14.05 16.88 6.10
N ALA A 52 13.41 18.03 6.04
CA ALA A 52 13.47 19.02 7.11
C ALA A 52 13.18 18.31 8.45
N PRO A 53 13.82 18.69 9.57
CA PRO A 53 13.62 18.05 10.86
C PRO A 53 12.12 18.01 11.14
N GLY A 54 11.57 16.80 11.10
CA GLY A 54 10.14 16.55 11.08
C GLY A 54 9.49 17.11 12.34
N SER A 55 8.40 17.83 12.17
CA SER A 55 7.46 18.05 13.27
C SER A 55 7.16 16.68 13.90
N SER A 56 7.22 16.62 15.23
CA SER A 56 6.86 15.41 15.98
C SER A 56 5.48 14.90 15.53
N ALA A 57 5.30 13.59 15.49
CA ALA A 57 4.01 13.00 15.17
C ALA A 57 2.93 13.54 16.14
N PRO A 58 1.74 13.90 15.65
CA PRO A 58 0.65 14.39 16.48
C PRO A 58 0.25 13.34 17.54
N ALA A 59 0.12 13.77 18.79
CA ALA A 59 -0.36 12.93 19.87
C ALA A 59 -1.89 12.79 19.84
N ALA A 60 -2.43 11.81 20.56
CA ALA A 60 -3.86 11.68 20.77
C ALA A 60 -4.46 12.99 21.33
N GLY A 61 -5.55 13.45 20.74
CA GLY A 61 -6.19 14.72 21.08
C GLY A 61 -5.61 15.96 20.37
N ALA A 62 -4.62 15.80 19.50
CA ALA A 62 -4.17 16.89 18.64
C ALA A 62 -5.32 17.40 17.76
N SER A 63 -5.27 18.69 17.41
CA SER A 63 -6.29 19.28 16.53
C SER A 63 -6.19 18.71 15.11
N ILE A 64 -7.32 18.69 14.40
CA ILE A 64 -7.33 18.23 13.01
C ILE A 64 -6.39 19.06 12.12
N ASP A 65 -6.27 20.35 12.35
CA ASP A 65 -5.36 21.22 11.59
C ASP A 65 -3.88 20.89 11.83
N GLU A 66 -3.55 20.40 13.02
CA GLU A 66 -2.20 19.93 13.32
C GLU A 66 -1.89 18.62 12.59
N VAL A 67 -2.84 17.67 12.56
CA VAL A 67 -2.70 16.42 11.82
C VAL A 67 -2.63 16.66 10.31
N VAL A 68 -3.46 17.55 9.77
CA VAL A 68 -3.42 17.95 8.35
C VAL A 68 -2.06 18.51 7.98
N ARG A 69 -1.55 19.48 8.74
CA ARG A 69 -0.20 20.04 8.49
C ARG A 69 0.89 19.00 8.58
N PHE A 70 0.78 18.08 9.52
CA PHE A 70 1.74 16.97 9.67
C PHE A 70 1.73 16.06 8.44
N VAL A 71 0.55 15.67 7.96
CA VAL A 71 0.41 14.80 6.78
C VAL A 71 0.90 15.50 5.51
N GLU A 72 0.59 16.78 5.34
CA GLU A 72 1.00 17.59 4.18
C GLU A 72 2.51 17.90 4.15
N ALA A 73 3.17 17.91 5.29
CA ALA A 73 4.62 18.14 5.36
C ALA A 73 5.45 16.97 4.83
N ALA A 74 4.84 15.79 4.61
CA ALA A 74 5.52 14.62 4.07
C ALA A 74 5.78 14.77 2.55
N ALA A 75 6.87 14.19 2.08
CA ALA A 75 7.18 14.15 0.65
C ALA A 75 6.10 13.35 -0.11
N PRO A 76 5.55 13.87 -1.23
CA PRO A 76 4.55 13.13 -1.99
C PRO A 76 5.18 11.93 -2.68
N ALA A 77 4.52 10.77 -2.60
CA ALA A 77 4.84 9.57 -3.35
C ALA A 77 4.15 9.58 -4.72
N ASP A 78 4.77 8.91 -5.70
CA ASP A 78 4.14 8.70 -7.00
C ASP A 78 3.05 7.63 -6.90
N ALA A 79 1.78 8.03 -7.01
CA ALA A 79 0.63 7.14 -6.94
C ALA A 79 0.66 6.01 -7.99
N GLY A 80 1.33 6.22 -9.13
CA GLY A 80 1.49 5.18 -10.17
C GLY A 80 2.19 3.92 -9.66
N THR A 81 3.06 4.03 -8.66
CA THR A 81 3.75 2.90 -8.04
C THR A 81 2.79 1.97 -7.28
N TYR A 82 1.68 2.50 -6.78
CA TYR A 82 0.75 1.80 -5.89
C TYR A 82 -0.48 1.22 -6.60
N GLY A 83 -0.56 1.33 -7.93
CA GLY A 83 -1.66 0.81 -8.74
C GLY A 83 -1.65 -0.71 -8.95
N VAL A 84 -0.87 -1.45 -8.18
CA VAL A 84 -0.73 -2.91 -8.28
C VAL A 84 -0.67 -3.57 -6.89
N ALA A 85 -1.11 -4.82 -6.81
CA ALA A 85 -0.92 -5.67 -5.64
C ALA A 85 -0.11 -6.92 -6.00
N PHE A 86 0.58 -7.49 -5.01
CA PHE A 86 1.48 -8.63 -5.16
C PHE A 86 1.05 -9.77 -4.25
N ARG A 87 0.91 -10.96 -4.82
CA ARG A 87 0.63 -12.18 -4.08
C ARG A 87 1.29 -13.38 -4.74
N ASP A 88 2.06 -14.15 -3.98
CA ASP A 88 2.64 -15.42 -4.42
C ASP A 88 3.39 -15.32 -5.77
N GLY A 89 4.13 -14.23 -5.99
CA GLY A 89 4.86 -13.96 -7.23
C GLY A 89 3.98 -13.40 -8.38
N VAL A 90 2.67 -13.22 -8.16
CA VAL A 90 1.75 -12.65 -9.13
C VAL A 90 1.54 -11.17 -8.84
N THR A 91 1.64 -10.34 -9.89
CA THR A 91 1.30 -8.93 -9.84
C THR A 91 -0.08 -8.72 -10.47
N THR A 92 -0.99 -8.15 -9.69
CA THR A 92 -2.34 -7.80 -10.16
C THR A 92 -2.48 -6.29 -10.26
N ARG A 93 -2.92 -5.79 -11.42
CA ARG A 93 -3.27 -4.37 -11.59
C ARG A 93 -4.60 -4.08 -10.90
N LEU A 94 -4.65 -2.97 -10.19
CA LEU A 94 -5.84 -2.50 -9.51
C LEU A 94 -6.51 -1.42 -10.39
N ASP A 95 -7.76 -1.67 -10.80
CA ASP A 95 -8.51 -0.75 -11.69
C ASP A 95 -8.93 0.51 -10.94
N GLY A 96 -8.05 1.52 -10.96
CA GLY A 96 -8.24 2.80 -10.26
C GLY A 96 -8.01 2.74 -8.74
N GLY A 97 -7.75 1.58 -8.17
CA GLY A 97 -7.40 1.43 -6.76
C GLY A 97 -5.89 1.53 -6.51
N LEU A 98 -5.52 1.77 -5.26
CA LEU A 98 -4.14 1.77 -4.79
C LEU A 98 -3.98 0.72 -3.68
N ALA A 99 -2.84 0.05 -3.65
CA ALA A 99 -2.43 -0.84 -2.58
C ALA A 99 -1.05 -0.44 -2.05
N PHE A 100 -0.91 -0.37 -0.74
CA PHE A 100 0.35 -0.03 -0.10
C PHE A 100 0.49 -0.67 1.27
N THR A 101 1.72 -0.74 1.76
CA THR A 101 2.04 -1.09 3.15
C THR A 101 2.73 0.08 3.83
N ALA A 102 2.58 0.19 5.14
CA ALA A 102 3.24 1.20 5.96
C ALA A 102 3.68 0.58 7.28
N PRO A 103 4.68 1.14 7.99
CA PRO A 103 5.04 0.70 9.34
C PRO A 103 3.82 0.70 10.27
N SER A 104 3.77 -0.26 11.19
CA SER A 104 2.69 -0.36 12.19
C SER A 104 3.01 0.33 13.52
N GLY A 105 4.17 0.98 13.63
CA GLY A 105 4.65 1.52 14.91
C GLY A 105 5.40 0.50 15.77
N GLU A 106 5.45 -0.76 15.35
CA GLU A 106 6.20 -1.83 16.02
C GLU A 106 7.34 -2.32 15.12
N PRO A 107 8.45 -2.81 15.70
CA PRO A 107 9.52 -3.42 14.93
C PRO A 107 8.98 -4.59 14.10
N HIS A 108 9.20 -4.53 12.77
CA HIS A 108 8.82 -5.58 11.82
C HIS A 108 7.31 -5.76 11.56
N GLY A 109 6.44 -4.91 12.14
CA GLY A 109 5.02 -4.90 11.83
C GLY A 109 4.70 -3.99 10.64
N ALA A 110 3.73 -4.37 9.82
CA ALA A 110 3.23 -3.56 8.73
C ALA A 110 1.70 -3.51 8.70
N THR A 111 1.17 -2.34 8.42
CA THR A 111 -0.25 -2.14 8.08
C THR A 111 -0.39 -2.22 6.58
N GLN A 112 -1.22 -3.14 6.07
CA GLN A 112 -1.55 -3.26 4.65
C GLN A 112 -2.81 -2.46 4.37
N CYS A 113 -2.81 -1.63 3.33
CA CYS A 113 -3.96 -0.81 2.98
C CYS A 113 -4.27 -0.91 1.49
N LEU A 114 -5.57 -0.80 1.18
CA LEU A 114 -6.09 -0.65 -0.18
C LEU A 114 -7.14 0.46 -0.20
N THR A 115 -7.18 1.20 -1.31
CA THR A 115 -8.29 2.10 -1.57
C THR A 115 -9.42 1.35 -2.28
N THR A 116 -10.64 1.61 -1.90
CA THR A 116 -11.86 1.07 -2.49
C THR A 116 -12.79 2.22 -2.89
N ALA A 117 -13.92 1.92 -3.52
CA ALA A 117 -14.95 2.93 -3.80
C ALA A 117 -15.51 3.58 -2.51
N ASP A 118 -15.41 2.88 -1.39
CA ASP A 118 -15.92 3.32 -0.07
C ASP A 118 -14.83 4.01 0.79
N GLY A 119 -13.64 4.30 0.23
CA GLY A 119 -12.52 4.92 0.94
C GLY A 119 -11.36 3.96 1.21
N LEU A 120 -10.71 4.12 2.35
CA LEU A 120 -9.54 3.33 2.75
C LEU A 120 -9.94 2.10 3.55
N THR A 121 -9.41 0.94 3.19
CA THR A 121 -9.50 -0.31 3.99
C THR A 121 -8.10 -0.80 4.32
N CYS A 122 -7.84 -1.08 5.60
CA CYS A 122 -6.54 -1.58 6.06
C CYS A 122 -6.67 -2.89 6.84
N LEU A 123 -5.57 -3.64 6.85
CA LEU A 123 -5.31 -4.76 7.77
C LEU A 123 -4.10 -4.40 8.62
N ALA A 124 -4.29 -4.28 9.93
CA ALA A 124 -3.26 -4.02 10.91
C ALA A 124 -3.20 -5.16 11.95
N GLU A 125 -2.00 -5.48 12.43
CA GLU A 125 -1.84 -6.37 13.57
C GLU A 125 -1.99 -5.56 14.85
N LEU A 126 -3.20 -5.57 15.44
CA LEU A 126 -3.50 -4.83 16.66
C LEU A 126 -3.10 -5.64 17.89
N THR A 127 -2.36 -5.01 18.81
CA THR A 127 -1.97 -5.61 20.11
C THR A 127 -3.18 -5.80 21.03
N SER A 128 -4.16 -4.91 20.93
CA SER A 128 -5.39 -4.94 21.74
C SER A 128 -6.61 -4.68 20.84
N PRO A 129 -6.96 -5.66 19.97
CA PRO A 129 -8.11 -5.51 19.10
C PRO A 129 -9.43 -5.48 19.89
N PRO A 130 -10.49 -4.91 19.34
CA PRO A 130 -11.82 -5.00 19.94
C PRO A 130 -12.27 -6.47 20.03
N PRO A 131 -13.13 -6.80 21.01
CA PRO A 131 -13.67 -8.15 21.12
C PRO A 131 -14.51 -8.50 19.88
N PRO A 132 -14.59 -9.81 19.52
CA PRO A 132 -15.43 -10.25 18.42
C PRO A 132 -16.91 -9.98 18.73
N PRO A 133 -17.66 -9.35 17.79
CA PRO A 133 -19.11 -9.23 17.92
C PRO A 133 -19.78 -10.59 17.73
N GLY A 134 -21.00 -10.71 18.17
CA GLY A 134 -21.82 -11.87 17.81
C GLY A 134 -22.15 -11.88 16.30
N GLY A 135 -22.33 -13.07 15.72
CA GLY A 135 -22.71 -13.22 14.31
C GLY A 135 -21.96 -14.32 13.59
N GLU A 136 -22.26 -14.48 12.30
CA GLU A 136 -21.59 -15.44 11.41
C GLU A 136 -20.44 -14.78 10.64
N GLY A 137 -19.43 -15.58 10.28
CA GLY A 137 -18.26 -15.12 9.53
C GLY A 137 -16.94 -15.36 10.27
N VAL A 138 -15.83 -15.05 9.61
CA VAL A 138 -14.49 -15.12 10.19
C VAL A 138 -14.15 -13.78 10.80
N TRP A 139 -13.83 -13.79 12.08
CA TRP A 139 -13.40 -12.58 12.77
C TRP A 139 -12.05 -12.10 12.28
N LYS A 140 -11.99 -10.84 11.82
CA LYS A 140 -10.79 -10.12 11.38
C LYS A 140 -10.54 -8.94 12.33
N PRO A 141 -9.81 -9.15 13.44
CA PRO A 141 -9.65 -8.14 14.49
C PRO A 141 -8.98 -6.84 14.02
N GLY A 142 -8.04 -6.95 13.07
CA GLY A 142 -7.30 -5.82 12.54
C GLY A 142 -7.86 -5.24 11.25
N TRP A 143 -9.10 -5.60 10.85
CA TRP A 143 -9.77 -4.98 9.73
C TRP A 143 -10.20 -3.57 10.10
N ILE A 144 -9.80 -2.57 9.32
CA ILE A 144 -10.09 -1.16 9.58
C ILE A 144 -10.61 -0.54 8.28
N ASP A 145 -11.86 -0.02 8.31
CA ASP A 145 -12.43 0.77 7.22
C ASP A 145 -12.50 2.23 7.62
N PHE A 146 -12.06 3.12 6.74
CA PHE A 146 -12.11 4.57 6.93
C PHE A 146 -12.66 5.28 5.67
N PRO A 147 -14.00 5.45 5.57
CA PRO A 147 -14.64 6.23 4.49
C PRO A 147 -14.64 7.74 4.74
N GLY A 148 -13.95 8.24 5.76
CA GLY A 148 -13.89 9.66 6.11
C GLY A 148 -14.91 10.10 7.17
N THR A 149 -16.14 9.62 7.16
CA THR A 149 -17.19 9.96 8.14
C THR A 149 -17.25 9.05 9.35
N GLU A 150 -16.64 7.88 9.24
CA GLU A 150 -16.59 6.90 10.32
C GLU A 150 -15.29 6.09 10.25
N VAL A 151 -14.99 5.38 11.32
CA VAL A 151 -13.99 4.31 11.36
C VAL A 151 -14.67 3.05 11.90
N ARG A 152 -14.49 1.94 11.23
CA ARG A 152 -14.92 0.61 11.67
C ARG A 152 -13.69 -0.22 11.97
N ILE A 153 -13.61 -0.80 13.18
CA ILE A 153 -12.44 -1.55 13.66
C ILE A 153 -12.88 -2.97 14.00
N GLY A 154 -12.24 -3.95 13.38
CA GLY A 154 -12.60 -5.34 13.46
C GLY A 154 -13.91 -5.64 12.73
N ALA A 155 -13.92 -6.70 11.91
CA ALA A 155 -15.10 -7.07 11.14
C ALA A 155 -15.25 -8.60 11.03
N LEU A 156 -16.50 -9.08 11.05
CA LEU A 156 -16.84 -10.43 10.58
C LEU A 156 -16.86 -10.42 9.04
N ARG A 157 -16.07 -11.29 8.41
CA ARG A 157 -15.96 -11.39 6.95
C ARG A 157 -16.12 -12.83 6.50
N GLY A 158 -16.76 -13.04 5.36
CA GLY A 158 -16.86 -14.35 4.72
C GLY A 158 -15.71 -14.65 3.76
N ASP A 159 -14.98 -13.61 3.32
CA ASP A 159 -13.95 -13.68 2.30
C ASP A 159 -12.76 -12.72 2.63
N PRO A 160 -11.65 -12.79 1.90
CA PRO A 160 -10.52 -11.88 2.08
C PRO A 160 -10.80 -10.45 1.60
N GLY A 161 -11.95 -10.18 0.98
CA GLY A 161 -12.30 -8.86 0.44
C GLY A 161 -11.25 -8.34 -0.56
N PRO A 162 -10.95 -7.03 -0.53
CA PRO A 162 -10.02 -6.42 -1.47
C PRO A 162 -8.59 -6.96 -1.35
N PHE A 163 -8.21 -7.63 -0.25
CA PHE A 163 -6.88 -8.22 -0.03
C PHE A 163 -6.67 -9.57 -0.75
N VAL A 164 -7.64 -10.03 -1.55
CA VAL A 164 -7.52 -11.25 -2.36
C VAL A 164 -6.28 -11.23 -3.28
N ASN A 165 -5.89 -10.06 -3.75
CA ASN A 165 -4.74 -9.86 -4.64
C ASN A 165 -3.41 -9.66 -3.89
N GLY A 166 -3.41 -9.72 -2.58
CA GLY A 166 -2.22 -9.52 -1.75
C GLY A 166 -2.01 -8.08 -1.28
N SER A 167 -0.75 -7.68 -1.13
CA SER A 167 -0.35 -6.37 -0.59
C SER A 167 0.26 -5.48 -1.68
N GLY A 168 0.26 -4.18 -1.45
CA GLY A 168 0.96 -3.20 -2.29
C GLY A 168 2.43 -3.00 -1.89
N ALA A 169 3.11 -2.13 -2.64
CA ALA A 169 4.46 -1.69 -2.32
C ALA A 169 4.48 -0.92 -0.97
N GLU A 170 5.65 -0.87 -0.34
CA GLU A 170 5.84 -0.07 0.87
C GLU A 170 5.76 1.42 0.54
N LEU A 171 4.99 2.15 1.35
CA LEU A 171 5.03 3.60 1.44
C LEU A 171 6.07 3.97 2.49
N PRO A 172 7.27 4.43 2.11
CA PRO A 172 8.35 4.70 3.04
C PRO A 172 7.98 5.74 4.09
N ALA A 173 8.52 5.61 5.29
CA ALA A 173 8.34 6.60 6.34
C ALA A 173 8.78 8.00 5.88
N GLY A 174 7.98 9.01 6.19
CA GLY A 174 8.17 10.39 5.74
C GLY A 174 7.59 10.70 4.36
N GLN A 175 6.99 9.73 3.68
CA GLN A 175 6.25 9.95 2.44
C GLN A 175 4.74 9.98 2.66
N SER A 176 4.03 10.63 1.74
CA SER A 176 2.57 10.68 1.72
C SER A 176 2.01 10.26 0.38
N LEU A 177 0.86 9.58 0.42
CA LEU A 177 0.11 9.13 -0.74
C LEU A 177 -1.28 9.78 -0.72
N ALA A 178 -1.65 10.47 -1.81
CA ALA A 178 -2.94 11.13 -1.96
C ALA A 178 -3.84 10.32 -2.91
N PHE A 179 -5.11 10.21 -2.59
CA PHE A 179 -6.15 9.57 -3.40
C PHE A 179 -7.52 10.13 -3.03
N ALA A 180 -8.36 10.38 -4.03
CA ALA A 180 -9.67 11.03 -3.82
C ALA A 180 -9.55 12.24 -2.86
N ASP A 181 -10.37 12.28 -1.81
CA ASP A 181 -10.33 13.30 -0.76
C ASP A 181 -9.42 12.95 0.41
N ASP A 182 -8.60 11.90 0.27
CA ASP A 182 -7.75 11.40 1.33
C ASP A 182 -6.25 11.63 1.04
N ARG A 183 -5.49 11.75 2.11
CA ARG A 183 -4.03 11.64 2.08
C ARG A 183 -3.55 10.89 3.30
N CYS A 184 -2.70 9.89 3.07
CA CYS A 184 -2.03 9.15 4.13
C CYS A 184 -0.54 9.48 4.16
N ARG A 185 0.02 9.68 5.35
CA ARG A 185 1.46 9.78 5.61
C ARG A 185 1.93 8.55 6.37
N SER A 186 2.95 7.89 5.84
CA SER A 186 3.71 6.86 6.54
C SER A 186 4.68 7.50 7.53
N ASP A 187 4.69 7.02 8.77
CA ASP A 187 5.54 7.51 9.85
C ASP A 187 6.01 6.32 10.71
N PRO A 188 7.17 6.39 11.37
CA PRO A 188 7.58 5.33 12.30
C PRO A 188 6.56 5.01 13.40
N ALA A 189 5.69 5.96 13.78
CA ALA A 189 4.62 5.74 14.75
C ALA A 189 3.40 5.00 14.17
N GLY A 190 3.31 4.83 12.86
CA GLY A 190 2.20 4.22 12.16
C GLY A 190 1.74 5.03 10.95
N LEU A 191 0.53 4.78 10.49
CA LEU A 191 -0.06 5.41 9.31
C LEU A 191 -1.06 6.49 9.72
N PHE A 192 -0.76 7.75 9.41
CA PHE A 192 -1.70 8.87 9.57
C PHE A 192 -2.48 9.10 8.28
N CYS A 193 -3.80 9.03 8.32
CA CYS A 193 -4.67 9.30 7.17
C CYS A 193 -5.65 10.42 7.50
N VAL A 194 -5.76 11.39 6.61
CA VAL A 194 -6.69 12.54 6.69
C VAL A 194 -7.69 12.42 5.56
N ASN A 195 -8.98 12.64 5.87
CA ASN A 195 -10.02 12.92 4.89
C ASN A 195 -10.35 14.41 4.92
N TYR A 196 -10.07 15.10 3.82
CA TYR A 196 -10.23 16.56 3.74
C TYR A 196 -11.69 17.00 3.68
N ALA A 197 -12.54 16.23 2.97
CA ALA A 197 -13.95 16.55 2.81
C ALA A 197 -14.70 16.57 4.15
N HIS A 198 -14.32 15.68 5.06
CA HIS A 198 -14.99 15.53 6.36
C HIS A 198 -14.17 16.09 7.53
N ARG A 199 -12.96 16.60 7.29
CA ARG A 199 -12.05 17.11 8.35
C ARG A 199 -11.89 16.10 9.48
N SER A 200 -11.69 14.85 9.12
CA SER A 200 -11.44 13.72 10.00
C SER A 200 -10.07 13.13 9.73
N ALA A 201 -9.47 12.50 10.72
CA ALA A 201 -8.22 11.78 10.52
C ALA A 201 -8.08 10.63 11.52
N VAL A 202 -7.19 9.70 11.18
CA VAL A 202 -6.84 8.55 12.01
C VAL A 202 -5.33 8.35 12.01
N LEU A 203 -4.79 7.89 13.13
CA LEU A 203 -3.53 7.16 13.20
C LEU A 203 -3.85 5.67 13.35
N ILE A 204 -3.39 4.86 12.43
CA ILE A 204 -3.48 3.40 12.48
C ILE A 204 -2.11 2.86 12.87
N SER A 205 -2.05 2.13 13.97
CA SER A 205 -0.81 1.52 14.47
C SER A 205 -1.10 0.17 15.14
N ALA A 206 -0.08 -0.57 15.52
CA ALA A 206 -0.25 -1.80 16.30
C ALA A 206 -0.90 -1.54 17.68
N ALA A 207 -0.70 -0.35 18.26
CA ALA A 207 -1.35 0.03 19.52
C ALA A 207 -2.86 0.27 19.36
N GLY A 208 -3.36 0.44 18.14
CA GLY A 208 -4.77 0.69 17.87
C GLY A 208 -5.01 1.82 16.86
N VAL A 209 -6.23 2.32 16.85
CA VAL A 209 -6.66 3.44 16.01
C VAL A 209 -6.93 4.66 16.89
N VAL A 210 -6.22 5.75 16.62
CA VAL A 210 -6.43 7.04 17.32
C VAL A 210 -7.19 7.97 16.37
N PRO A 211 -8.39 8.44 16.78
CA PRO A 211 -9.18 9.37 15.98
C PRO A 211 -8.74 10.83 16.19
N PHE A 212 -9.00 11.66 15.16
CA PHE A 212 -8.83 13.11 15.20
C PHE A 212 -10.02 13.81 14.49
N GLY A 213 -10.22 15.07 14.79
CA GLY A 213 -11.31 15.87 14.21
C GLY A 213 -12.66 15.49 14.80
N CYS A 214 -13.65 15.22 13.92
CA CYS A 214 -15.03 14.96 14.34
C CYS A 214 -15.26 13.54 14.90
N LEU A 215 -14.34 12.60 14.69
CA LEU A 215 -14.53 11.19 15.03
C LEU A 215 -14.65 10.97 16.55
N GLN A 216 -15.78 10.44 17.00
CA GLN A 216 -16.07 10.12 18.39
C GLN A 216 -16.55 8.65 18.51
N PRO A 217 -16.32 7.98 19.66
CA PRO A 217 -16.84 6.63 19.90
C PRO A 217 -18.35 6.55 19.63
N ALA A 218 -18.76 5.52 18.90
CA ALA A 218 -20.16 5.27 18.53
C ALA A 218 -20.48 3.78 18.65
N PRO A 219 -21.77 3.42 18.83
CA PRO A 219 -22.17 2.03 18.80
C PRO A 219 -21.83 1.40 17.45
N PRO A 220 -21.12 0.25 17.45
CA PRO A 220 -20.80 -0.44 16.20
C PRO A 220 -22.03 -1.09 15.57
N ALA A 221 -22.03 -1.21 14.24
CA ALA A 221 -23.00 -1.99 13.51
C ALA A 221 -22.79 -3.50 13.76
N ALA A 222 -23.80 -4.31 13.40
CA ALA A 222 -23.68 -5.77 13.48
C ALA A 222 -22.46 -6.26 12.70
N GLY A 223 -21.70 -7.19 13.27
CA GLY A 223 -20.49 -7.73 12.68
C GLY A 223 -19.25 -6.83 12.78
N ILE A 224 -19.32 -5.67 13.42
CA ILE A 224 -18.20 -4.74 13.66
C ILE A 224 -17.85 -4.74 15.14
N GLY A 225 -16.54 -4.76 15.46
CA GLY A 225 -16.06 -4.80 16.84
C GLY A 225 -16.11 -3.46 17.55
N ALA A 226 -15.70 -2.37 16.89
CA ALA A 226 -15.78 -1.01 17.40
C ALA A 226 -15.99 0.00 16.27
N ALA A 227 -16.58 1.14 16.58
CA ALA A 227 -16.82 2.22 15.62
C ALA A 227 -16.56 3.60 16.21
N LEU A 228 -16.13 4.51 15.34
CA LEU A 228 -16.01 5.94 15.60
C LEU A 228 -16.79 6.66 14.49
N ARG A 229 -17.50 7.76 14.81
CA ARG A 229 -18.27 8.53 13.82
C ARG A 229 -18.18 10.02 14.05
N CYS A 230 -18.34 10.75 12.98
CA CYS A 230 -18.55 12.20 13.00
C CYS A 230 -19.98 12.58 13.39
#